data_9af8373e131fbac98e093e41b032f0b9
#
_entry.id   9af8373e131fbac98e093e41b032f0b9
#
_cell.length_a   1.000
_cell.length_b   1.000
_cell.length_c   1.000
_cell.angle_alpha   90.00
_cell.angle_beta   90.00
_cell.angle_gamma   90.00
#
_symmetry.space_group_name_H-M   'P 1'
#
loop_
_entity.id
_entity.type
_entity.pdbx_description
1 polymer ?
#
loop_
_entity_poly.entity_id
_entity_poly.type
_entity_poly.pdbx_seq_one_letter_code
_entity_poly.pdbx_strand_id
1 'polypeptide(L)'
;MKLKIITILAAVLTGLLFTSCDDKIEVLQAYDFSLTTMPVQKRIKQGETAEIRLQLHKSGDYKETEFYISFFQPDGKGSLRMDDGTVFVSNDFYPLKKETFRLYYTSECTDQQQIDVYVYDSFGQRYDLNFSFQNDSGKENGEASS
;
A
#
# COMPACT_ATOMS: atom_id res chain seq x y z
N MET A 1 -53.16 49.26 -8.51
CA MET A 1 -53.21 47.80 -8.23
C MET A 1 -52.14 47.01 -8.95
N LYS A 2 -51.76 47.34 -10.18
CA LYS A 2 -50.68 46.58 -10.90
C LYS A 2 -49.29 46.72 -10.29
N LEU A 3 -48.97 47.81 -9.64
CA LEU A 3 -47.66 48.08 -9.03
C LEU A 3 -47.43 47.20 -7.78
N LYS A 4 -48.51 46.92 -7.00
CA LYS A 4 -48.41 46.07 -5.79
C LYS A 4 -48.23 44.58 -6.13
N ILE A 5 -48.79 44.12 -7.24
CA ILE A 5 -48.62 42.74 -7.73
C ILE A 5 -47.24 42.51 -8.25
N ILE A 6 -46.61 43.50 -8.92
CA ILE A 6 -45.25 43.43 -9.43
C ILE A 6 -44.24 43.38 -8.27
N THR A 7 -44.45 44.16 -7.21
CA THR A 7 -43.58 44.13 -6.02
C THR A 7 -43.64 42.82 -5.25
N ILE A 8 -44.81 42.22 -5.15
CA ILE A 8 -44.98 40.91 -4.51
C ILE A 8 -44.33 39.79 -5.37
N LEU A 9 -44.49 39.86 -6.68
CA LEU A 9 -43.86 38.91 -7.60
C LEU A 9 -42.33 39.00 -7.57
N ALA A 10 -41.78 40.20 -7.50
CA ALA A 10 -40.34 40.44 -7.37
C ALA A 10 -39.78 39.89 -6.03
N ALA A 11 -40.53 40.07 -4.94
CA ALA A 11 -40.14 39.55 -3.63
C ALA A 11 -40.14 38.01 -3.56
N VAL A 12 -41.09 37.34 -4.24
CA VAL A 12 -41.15 35.87 -4.32
C VAL A 12 -40.03 35.34 -5.21
N LEU A 13 -39.70 36.04 -6.30
CA LEU A 13 -38.61 35.63 -7.18
C LEU A 13 -37.23 35.74 -6.52
N THR A 14 -37.03 36.75 -5.66
CA THR A 14 -35.79 36.93 -4.91
C THR A 14 -35.62 35.92 -3.78
N GLY A 15 -36.72 35.42 -3.21
CA GLY A 15 -36.70 34.42 -2.15
C GLY A 15 -36.31 32.99 -2.63
N LEU A 16 -36.42 32.70 -3.93
CA LEU A 16 -36.09 31.40 -4.50
C LEU A 16 -34.60 31.25 -4.84
N LEU A 17 -33.80 32.29 -4.69
CA LEU A 17 -32.36 32.23 -4.99
C LEU A 17 -31.48 31.84 -3.80
N PHE A 18 -32.08 31.60 -2.62
CA PHE A 18 -31.37 31.15 -1.42
C PHE A 18 -31.69 29.68 -1.09
N THR A 19 -31.87 28.81 -2.09
CA THR A 19 -31.66 27.39 -1.86
C THR A 19 -30.17 27.19 -1.77
N SER A 20 -29.64 27.43 -0.58
CA SER A 20 -28.36 26.95 -0.18
C SER A 20 -28.35 25.43 -0.41
N CYS A 21 -27.64 24.98 -1.43
CA CYS A 21 -27.17 23.61 -1.48
C CYS A 21 -26.32 23.43 -0.24
N ASP A 22 -26.85 22.75 0.76
CA ASP A 22 -26.10 22.13 1.82
C ASP A 22 -25.37 20.93 1.19
N ASP A 23 -24.41 21.22 0.33
CA ASP A 23 -23.42 20.23 -0.04
C ASP A 23 -22.59 19.98 1.22
N LYS A 24 -23.03 19.01 2.00
CA LYS A 24 -22.15 18.34 2.93
C LYS A 24 -21.06 17.72 2.08
N ILE A 25 -20.01 18.48 1.85
CA ILE A 25 -18.74 17.95 1.37
C ILE A 25 -18.27 17.07 2.52
N GLU A 26 -18.57 15.78 2.46
CA GLU A 26 -17.85 14.80 3.25
C GLU A 26 -16.42 14.88 2.75
N VAL A 27 -15.60 15.63 3.46
CA VAL A 27 -14.16 15.63 3.25
C VAL A 27 -13.71 14.25 3.69
N LEU A 28 -13.63 13.32 2.72
CA LEU A 28 -12.96 12.04 2.89
C LEU A 28 -11.49 12.36 3.14
N GLN A 29 -11.10 12.42 4.39
CA GLN A 29 -9.74 12.73 4.76
C GLN A 29 -8.93 11.45 4.71
N ALA A 30 -8.09 11.34 3.67
CA ALA A 30 -7.07 10.31 3.62
C ALA A 30 -5.99 10.64 4.67
N TYR A 31 -5.71 9.68 5.54
CA TYR A 31 -4.59 9.77 6.47
C TYR A 31 -3.34 9.18 5.84
N ASP A 32 -2.20 9.84 6.06
CA ASP A 32 -0.92 9.31 5.65
C ASP A 32 -0.61 8.01 6.38
N PHE A 33 0.05 7.11 5.71
CA PHE A 33 0.53 5.87 6.28
C PHE A 33 1.97 5.58 5.84
N SER A 34 2.66 4.77 6.61
CA SER A 34 4.01 4.29 6.33
C SER A 34 4.15 2.85 6.76
N LEU A 35 5.18 2.18 6.25
CA LEU A 35 5.55 0.85 6.71
C LEU A 35 6.96 0.87 7.28
N THR A 36 7.15 0.13 8.36
CA THR A 36 8.47 -0.20 8.90
C THR A 36 8.74 -1.68 8.74
N THR A 37 10.00 -2.02 8.53
CA THR A 37 10.47 -3.40 8.43
C THR A 37 11.52 -3.69 9.49
N MET A 38 11.46 -4.90 10.04
CA MET A 38 12.60 -5.42 10.79
C MET A 38 13.76 -5.73 9.83
N PRO A 39 15.01 -5.78 10.30
CA PRO A 39 16.13 -6.12 9.44
C PRO A 39 15.90 -7.45 8.71
N VAL A 40 16.14 -7.43 7.39
CA VAL A 40 16.00 -8.59 6.50
C VAL A 40 17.38 -9.06 6.08
N GLN A 41 17.58 -10.36 5.94
CA GLN A 41 18.82 -10.93 5.42
C GLN A 41 19.15 -10.35 4.03
N LYS A 42 20.43 -10.13 3.77
CA LYS A 42 20.94 -9.60 2.50
C LYS A 42 21.31 -10.68 1.49
N ARG A 43 21.44 -11.91 1.94
CA ARG A 43 21.86 -13.06 1.14
C ARG A 43 20.84 -14.16 1.24
N ILE A 44 20.63 -14.88 0.16
CA ILE A 44 19.68 -15.99 0.09
C ILE A 44 20.20 -17.08 -0.84
N LYS A 45 20.01 -18.33 -0.44
CA LYS A 45 20.28 -19.51 -1.29
C LYS A 45 19.05 -19.83 -2.11
N GLN A 46 19.27 -20.43 -3.28
CA GLN A 46 18.16 -20.99 -4.05
C GLN A 46 17.39 -22.02 -3.19
N GLY A 47 16.08 -21.86 -3.12
CA GLY A 47 15.19 -22.70 -2.30
C GLY A 47 15.04 -22.22 -0.85
N GLU A 48 15.85 -21.27 -0.41
CA GLU A 48 15.74 -20.66 0.92
C GLU A 48 14.59 -19.65 0.97
N THR A 49 13.96 -19.54 2.13
CA THR A 49 12.90 -18.57 2.39
C THR A 49 13.36 -17.51 3.37
N ALA A 50 13.26 -16.25 2.97
CA ALA A 50 13.48 -15.08 3.82
C ALA A 50 12.16 -14.62 4.43
N GLU A 51 12.16 -14.34 5.74
CA GLU A 51 11.04 -13.75 6.45
C GLU A 51 11.19 -12.23 6.48
N ILE A 52 10.15 -11.52 6.06
CA ILE A 52 10.07 -10.06 6.07
C ILE A 52 8.94 -9.67 7.03
N ARG A 53 9.29 -9.04 8.13
CA ARG A 53 8.34 -8.56 9.14
C ARG A 53 8.04 -7.11 8.92
N LEU A 54 6.76 -6.78 8.80
CA LEU A 54 6.29 -5.44 8.47
C LEU A 54 5.26 -4.97 9.47
N GLN A 55 5.27 -3.66 9.68
CA GLN A 55 4.25 -2.97 10.45
C GLN A 55 3.76 -1.75 9.70
N LEU A 56 2.44 -1.65 9.56
CA LEU A 56 1.74 -0.50 8.99
C LEU A 56 1.48 0.52 10.09
N HIS A 57 1.89 1.77 9.85
CA HIS A 57 1.64 2.91 10.72
C HIS A 57 0.72 3.88 10.02
N LYS A 58 -0.39 4.23 10.67
CA LYS A 58 -1.35 5.19 10.18
C LYS A 58 -1.29 6.47 11.00
N SER A 59 -1.35 7.63 10.36
CA SER A 59 -1.40 8.93 11.06
C SER A 59 -2.77 9.22 11.67
N GLY A 60 -3.80 8.51 11.24
CA GLY A 60 -5.16 8.58 11.75
C GLY A 60 -5.94 7.32 11.43
N ASP A 61 -7.09 7.16 12.07
CA ASP A 61 -7.94 5.98 11.91
C ASP A 61 -9.27 6.39 11.26
N TYR A 62 -9.39 6.13 9.96
CA TYR A 62 -10.65 6.22 9.25
C TYR A 62 -11.17 4.81 8.99
N LYS A 63 -12.36 4.50 9.54
CA LYS A 63 -12.91 3.14 9.58
C LYS A 63 -13.18 2.50 8.22
N GLU A 64 -13.35 3.34 7.19
CA GLU A 64 -13.62 2.89 5.82
C GLU A 64 -12.36 2.77 4.96
N THR A 65 -11.18 3.05 5.50
CA THR A 65 -9.93 2.89 4.78
C THR A 65 -9.57 1.42 4.67
N GLU A 66 -9.47 0.94 3.45
CA GLU A 66 -8.98 -0.40 3.13
C GLU A 66 -7.56 -0.30 2.58
N PHE A 67 -6.75 -1.30 2.91
CA PHE A 67 -5.39 -1.42 2.42
C PHE A 67 -5.25 -2.64 1.53
N TYR A 68 -4.39 -2.50 0.51
CA TYR A 68 -4.08 -3.54 -0.45
C TYR A 68 -2.58 -3.64 -0.60
N ILE A 69 -2.10 -4.85 -0.87
CA ILE A 69 -0.69 -5.12 -1.12
C ILE A 69 -0.52 -5.77 -2.49
N SER A 70 0.53 -5.37 -3.20
CA SER A 70 0.95 -5.99 -4.44
C SER A 70 2.46 -6.22 -4.47
N PHE A 71 2.90 -7.04 -5.38
CA PHE A 71 4.28 -7.49 -5.50
C PHE A 71 4.71 -7.48 -6.97
N PHE A 72 5.94 -7.08 -7.20
CA PHE A 72 6.60 -7.20 -8.49
C PHE A 72 8.06 -7.65 -8.30
N GLN A 73 8.58 -8.42 -9.23
CA GLN A 73 9.96 -8.88 -9.20
C GLN A 73 10.72 -8.37 -10.42
N PRO A 74 11.49 -7.25 -10.28
CA PRO A 74 12.27 -6.71 -11.39
C PRO A 74 13.51 -7.53 -11.71
N ASP A 75 14.14 -8.18 -10.71
CA ASP A 75 15.37 -8.95 -10.88
C ASP A 75 15.27 -10.31 -10.20
N GLY A 76 15.80 -11.32 -10.86
CA GLY A 76 15.84 -12.68 -10.37
C GLY A 76 14.51 -13.41 -10.48
N LYS A 77 14.35 -14.48 -9.73
CA LYS A 77 13.18 -15.32 -9.74
C LYS A 77 12.89 -15.87 -8.34
N GLY A 78 11.66 -15.80 -7.93
CA GLY A 78 11.21 -16.32 -6.65
C GLY A 78 9.70 -16.19 -6.48
N SER A 79 9.21 -16.61 -5.35
CA SER A 79 7.81 -16.51 -4.98
C SER A 79 7.65 -15.77 -3.66
N LEU A 80 6.56 -15.04 -3.53
CA LEU A 80 6.21 -14.32 -2.32
C LEU A 80 4.86 -14.81 -1.80
N ARG A 81 4.75 -15.02 -0.50
CA ARG A 81 3.49 -15.36 0.16
C ARG A 81 3.31 -14.57 1.45
N MET A 82 2.07 -14.42 1.84
CA MET A 82 1.69 -13.81 3.11
C MET A 82 1.60 -14.86 4.23
N ASP A 83 1.56 -14.42 5.47
CA ASP A 83 1.45 -15.28 6.65
C ASP A 83 0.12 -16.06 6.73
N ASP A 84 -0.93 -15.63 6.04
CA ASP A 84 -2.19 -16.36 5.89
C ASP A 84 -2.15 -17.47 4.83
N GLY A 85 -1.03 -17.63 4.13
CA GLY A 85 -0.83 -18.61 3.07
C GLY A 85 -1.13 -18.12 1.65
N THR A 86 -1.59 -16.89 1.49
CA THR A 86 -1.82 -16.29 0.16
C THR A 86 -0.51 -16.19 -0.61
N VAL A 87 -0.45 -16.84 -1.78
CA VAL A 87 0.69 -16.73 -2.72
C VAL A 87 0.41 -15.60 -3.68
N PHE A 88 1.32 -14.62 -3.75
CA PHE A 88 1.15 -13.47 -4.62
C PHE A 88 1.43 -13.81 -6.09
N VAL A 89 0.54 -13.37 -6.94
CA VAL A 89 0.80 -13.24 -8.38
C VAL A 89 1.31 -11.82 -8.64
N SER A 90 2.35 -11.72 -9.47
CA SER A 90 2.97 -10.43 -9.78
C SER A 90 1.94 -9.44 -10.32
N ASN A 91 1.94 -8.23 -9.78
CA ASN A 91 1.04 -7.12 -10.11
C ASN A 91 -0.45 -7.31 -9.74
N ASP A 92 -0.82 -8.38 -9.05
CA ASP A 92 -2.15 -8.53 -8.49
C ASP A 92 -2.26 -7.83 -7.13
N PHE A 93 -3.48 -7.43 -6.78
CA PHE A 93 -3.79 -6.77 -5.53
C PHE A 93 -4.46 -7.72 -4.55
N TYR A 94 -3.98 -7.72 -3.32
CA TYR A 94 -4.51 -8.55 -2.24
C TYR A 94 -4.91 -7.68 -1.06
N PRO A 95 -6.04 -7.96 -0.39
CA PRO A 95 -6.45 -7.19 0.78
C PRO A 95 -5.46 -7.38 1.94
N LEU A 96 -5.05 -6.28 2.55
CA LEU A 96 -4.20 -6.26 3.73
C LEU A 96 -5.05 -5.93 4.96
N LYS A 97 -5.37 -6.94 5.76
CA LYS A 97 -6.30 -6.81 6.90
C LYS A 97 -5.63 -6.59 8.25
N LYS A 98 -4.32 -6.85 8.33
CA LYS A 98 -3.53 -6.73 9.56
C LYS A 98 -2.53 -5.60 9.44
N GLU A 99 -2.33 -4.85 10.51
CA GLU A 99 -1.29 -3.81 10.59
C GLU A 99 0.10 -4.40 10.80
N THR A 100 0.20 -5.51 11.51
CA THR A 100 1.43 -6.28 11.67
C THR A 100 1.30 -7.58 10.92
N PHE A 101 2.20 -7.82 9.98
CA PHE A 101 2.15 -8.98 9.10
C PHE A 101 3.54 -9.42 8.66
N ARG A 102 3.61 -10.61 8.09
CA ARG A 102 4.86 -11.19 7.58
C ARG A 102 4.70 -11.60 6.14
N LEU A 103 5.76 -11.38 5.37
CA LEU A 103 5.91 -11.91 4.03
C LEU A 103 7.05 -12.93 4.04
N TYR A 104 6.91 -13.93 3.21
CA TYR A 104 7.90 -14.99 3.03
C TYR A 104 8.30 -15.04 1.56
N TYR A 105 9.55 -14.70 1.30
CA TYR A 105 10.13 -14.75 -0.02
C TYR A 105 10.99 -16.00 -0.17
N THR A 106 10.67 -16.85 -1.14
CA THR A 106 11.43 -18.05 -1.47
C THR A 106 12.18 -17.84 -2.77
N SER A 107 13.49 -17.93 -2.73
CA SER A 107 14.35 -17.81 -3.92
C SER A 107 14.23 -19.03 -4.82
N GLU A 108 14.13 -18.79 -6.13
CA GLU A 108 14.07 -19.82 -7.17
C GLU A 108 15.23 -19.72 -8.19
N CYS A 109 16.24 -18.89 -7.90
CA CYS A 109 17.40 -18.73 -8.76
C CYS A 109 18.68 -18.48 -7.96
N THR A 110 19.81 -18.48 -8.64
CA THR A 110 21.14 -18.20 -8.08
C THR A 110 21.68 -16.82 -8.45
N ASP A 111 20.86 -16.00 -9.07
CA ASP A 111 21.21 -14.62 -9.42
C ASP A 111 20.94 -13.65 -8.28
N GLN A 112 21.40 -12.42 -8.42
CA GLN A 112 20.94 -11.32 -7.59
C GLN A 112 19.43 -11.13 -7.80
N GLN A 113 18.71 -10.88 -6.72
CA GLN A 113 17.26 -10.80 -6.73
C GLN A 113 16.79 -9.51 -6.10
N GLN A 114 15.75 -8.95 -6.67
CA GLN A 114 15.05 -7.81 -6.08
C GLN A 114 13.55 -8.07 -6.15
N ILE A 115 12.86 -7.71 -5.08
CA ILE A 115 11.41 -7.65 -5.05
C ILE A 115 10.97 -6.25 -4.63
N ASP A 116 9.92 -5.79 -5.26
CA ASP A 116 9.23 -4.56 -4.94
C ASP A 116 7.86 -4.90 -4.35
N VAL A 117 7.56 -4.33 -3.20
CA VAL A 117 6.29 -4.50 -2.51
C VAL A 117 5.63 -3.14 -2.41
N TYR A 118 4.39 -3.05 -2.82
CA TYR A 118 3.59 -1.84 -2.80
C TYR A 118 2.39 -2.01 -1.89
N VAL A 119 2.18 -1.07 -1.01
CA VAL A 119 0.96 -1.00 -0.20
C VAL A 119 0.16 0.23 -0.60
N TYR A 120 -1.11 0.03 -0.85
CA TYR A 120 -2.05 1.05 -1.28
C TYR A 120 -3.16 1.19 -0.25
N ASP A 121 -3.66 2.41 -0.10
CA ASP A 121 -4.95 2.61 0.56
C ASP A 121 -6.09 2.76 -0.46
N SER A 122 -7.32 2.77 0.03
CA SER A 122 -8.51 2.94 -0.82
C SER A 122 -8.66 4.35 -1.41
N PHE A 123 -7.81 5.30 -1.02
CA PHE A 123 -7.75 6.67 -1.53
C PHE A 123 -6.69 6.89 -2.61
N GLY A 124 -5.97 5.85 -3.01
CA GLY A 124 -4.95 5.90 -4.05
C GLY A 124 -3.55 6.32 -3.57
N GLN A 125 -3.33 6.43 -2.26
CA GLN A 125 -1.99 6.61 -1.70
C GLN A 125 -1.21 5.29 -1.81
N ARG A 126 0.11 5.37 -2.04
CA ARG A 126 0.99 4.22 -2.18
C ARG A 126 2.25 4.39 -1.35
N TYR A 127 2.69 3.31 -0.73
CA TYR A 127 3.97 3.20 -0.08
C TYR A 127 4.80 2.07 -0.72
N ASP A 128 6.04 2.37 -1.09
CA ASP A 128 6.92 1.48 -1.83
C ASP A 128 8.01 0.93 -0.91
N LEU A 129 8.23 -0.38 -0.99
CA LEU A 129 9.31 -1.08 -0.31
C LEU A 129 10.12 -1.90 -1.31
N ASN A 130 11.43 -1.88 -1.18
CA ASN A 130 12.33 -2.72 -1.97
C ASN A 130 13.12 -3.66 -1.07
N PHE A 131 13.29 -4.89 -1.52
CA PHE A 131 14.16 -5.86 -0.88
C PHE A 131 15.10 -6.46 -1.92
N SER A 132 16.40 -6.42 -1.63
CA SER A 132 17.43 -6.98 -2.51
C SER A 132 18.16 -8.11 -1.80
N PHE A 133 18.39 -9.19 -2.51
CA PHE A 133 19.10 -10.35 -2.02
C PHE A 133 20.23 -10.71 -2.98
N GLN A 134 21.43 -10.87 -2.43
CA GLN A 134 22.53 -11.46 -3.16
C GLN A 134 22.50 -12.97 -3.04
N ASN A 135 22.98 -13.67 -4.06
CA ASN A 135 23.09 -15.10 -3.97
C ASN A 135 24.10 -15.51 -2.88
N ASP A 136 23.65 -16.37 -1.98
CA ASP A 136 24.53 -17.01 -1.01
C ASP A 136 25.01 -18.35 -1.56
N SER A 137 26.16 -18.35 -2.24
CA SER A 137 26.74 -19.56 -2.83
C SER A 137 27.31 -20.55 -1.81
N GLY A 138 27.24 -20.23 -0.50
CA GLY A 138 27.87 -21.05 0.54
C GLY A 138 29.40 -21.02 0.51
N LYS A 139 30.01 -20.23 -0.38
CA LYS A 139 31.43 -19.92 -0.31
C LYS A 139 31.58 -18.86 0.76
N GLU A 140 31.90 -19.28 1.96
CA GLU A 140 32.62 -18.42 2.85
C GLU A 140 33.84 -17.95 2.05
N ASN A 141 34.08 -16.64 2.06
CA ASN A 141 35.36 -16.13 1.64
C ASN A 141 36.36 -16.76 2.60
N GLY A 142 36.90 -17.91 2.21
CA GLY A 142 38.01 -18.49 2.88
C GLY A 142 39.07 -17.39 2.84
N GLU A 143 39.36 -16.81 3.99
CA GLU A 143 40.56 -16.04 4.16
C GLU A 143 41.68 -16.86 3.59
N ALA A 144 42.27 -16.38 2.51
CA ALA A 144 43.58 -16.82 2.13
C ALA A 144 44.49 -16.33 3.23
N SER A 145 44.59 -17.08 4.34
CA SER A 145 45.67 -16.95 5.27
C SER A 145 46.90 -17.45 4.54
N SER A 146 47.66 -16.55 4.06
CA SER A 146 49.02 -16.83 3.63
C SER A 146 49.90 -17.16 4.83
#